data_87b10b06493d0aa71e06a5d2d1239f91
#
_entry.id   87b10b06493d0aa71e06a5d2d1239f91
#
_cell.length_a   1.000
_cell.length_b   1.000
_cell.length_c   1.000
_cell.angle_alpha   90.00
_cell.angle_beta   90.00
_cell.angle_gamma   90.00
#
_symmetry.space_group_name_H-M   'P 1'
#
loop_
_entity.id
_entity.type
_entity.pdbx_description
1 polymer ?
#
loop_
_entity_poly.entity_id
_entity_poly.type
_entity_poly.pdbx_seq_one_letter_code
_entity_poly.pdbx_strand_id
1 'polypeptide(L)'
;MAISAAASVSAHRLDEYLQAARIGIEPDRVDIELDLTPGADVARRLVSEIDRNRDGVLGRDETRAYTANVLRDVGLQVDDRPQALGVIDSQFPGVDAMLKGEGTIHLRLSARVSGLAAGDHRLLFLNAHHADVSAYLANALVPEGARVEVITQRRDPAQRQLEIDYVLRNAADRARPPLAPTIIGAIALLAGLAWMSKRETSRSAG
;
A
#
# COMPACT_ATOMS: atom_id res chain seq x y z
N MET A 1 18.98 -17.24 37.85
CA MET A 1 18.35 -17.86 36.69
C MET A 1 17.20 -16.96 36.26
N ALA A 2 17.38 -16.19 35.21
CA ALA A 2 16.32 -15.37 34.66
C ALA A 2 15.61 -16.16 33.52
N ILE A 3 14.33 -16.50 33.72
CA ILE A 3 13.52 -17.15 32.70
C ILE A 3 13.05 -16.05 31.77
N SER A 4 13.62 -15.99 30.57
CA SER A 4 13.15 -15.14 29.49
C SER A 4 11.85 -15.74 28.96
N ALA A 5 10.71 -15.14 29.27
CA ALA A 5 9.43 -15.46 28.66
C ALA A 5 9.49 -14.94 27.20
N ALA A 6 9.66 -15.85 26.25
CA ALA A 6 9.43 -15.57 24.86
C ALA A 6 7.94 -15.23 24.70
N ALA A 7 7.63 -13.96 24.44
CA ALA A 7 6.29 -13.55 24.02
C ALA A 7 6.01 -14.22 22.68
N SER A 8 5.09 -15.18 22.69
CA SER A 8 4.53 -15.74 21.46
C SER A 8 3.89 -14.59 20.72
N VAL A 9 4.48 -14.17 19.59
CA VAL A 9 3.81 -13.31 18.61
C VAL A 9 2.64 -14.14 18.13
N SER A 10 1.43 -13.87 18.67
CA SER A 10 0.22 -14.50 18.22
C SER A 10 -0.02 -14.05 16.78
N ALA A 11 0.39 -14.88 15.84
CA ALA A 11 0.00 -14.78 14.46
C ALA A 11 -1.52 -14.92 14.42
N HIS A 12 -2.20 -13.93 13.84
CA HIS A 12 -3.61 -13.89 13.47
C HIS A 12 -4.58 -14.50 14.50
N ARG A 13 -5.57 -13.73 14.90
CA ARG A 13 -6.69 -14.30 15.66
C ARG A 13 -7.34 -15.38 14.82
N LEU A 14 -7.52 -16.56 15.37
CA LEU A 14 -8.11 -17.72 14.68
C LEU A 14 -9.55 -17.44 14.22
N ASP A 15 -10.21 -16.48 14.83
CA ASP A 15 -11.60 -16.08 14.63
C ASP A 15 -11.79 -14.87 13.68
N GLU A 16 -10.74 -14.41 13.03
CA GLU A 16 -10.78 -13.25 12.13
C GLU A 16 -10.47 -13.63 10.67
N TYR A 17 -11.03 -12.86 9.73
CA TYR A 17 -10.67 -12.88 8.32
C TYR A 17 -9.78 -11.68 8.02
N LEU A 18 -8.47 -11.87 8.00
CA LEU A 18 -7.53 -10.80 7.71
C LEU A 18 -7.58 -10.43 6.22
N GLN A 19 -7.81 -9.16 5.93
CA GLN A 19 -7.83 -8.62 4.58
C GLN A 19 -6.82 -7.48 4.46
N ALA A 20 -5.74 -7.71 3.73
CA ALA A 20 -4.67 -6.74 3.55
C ALA A 20 -4.64 -6.21 2.11
N ALA A 21 -4.84 -4.89 1.95
CA ALA A 21 -4.78 -4.21 0.67
C ALA A 21 -3.50 -3.37 0.55
N ARG A 22 -2.77 -3.54 -0.56
CA ARG A 22 -1.66 -2.70 -0.97
C ARG A 22 -2.03 -1.98 -2.26
N ILE A 23 -2.00 -0.64 -2.23
CA ILE A 23 -2.52 0.21 -3.31
C ILE A 23 -1.35 0.93 -3.97
N GLY A 24 -1.07 0.57 -5.22
CA GLY A 24 -0.12 1.25 -6.09
C GLY A 24 -0.83 2.30 -6.94
N ILE A 25 -0.33 3.54 -6.93
CA ILE A 25 -0.89 4.65 -7.70
C ILE A 25 0.10 4.99 -8.82
N GLU A 26 -0.36 4.82 -10.05
CA GLU A 26 0.34 5.21 -11.27
C GLU A 26 -0.39 6.39 -11.95
N PRO A 27 0.23 7.09 -12.88
CA PRO A 27 -0.38 8.27 -13.50
C PRO A 27 -1.70 8.01 -14.25
N ASP A 28 -1.94 6.80 -14.72
CA ASP A 28 -3.07 6.41 -15.55
C ASP A 28 -3.82 5.16 -15.05
N ARG A 29 -3.41 4.62 -13.91
CA ARG A 29 -4.04 3.44 -13.29
C ARG A 29 -3.79 3.37 -11.80
N VAL A 30 -4.63 2.61 -11.14
CA VAL A 30 -4.44 2.19 -9.75
C VAL A 30 -4.44 0.67 -9.71
N ASP A 31 -3.39 0.09 -9.15
CA ASP A 31 -3.25 -1.35 -8.94
C ASP A 31 -3.47 -1.68 -7.47
N ILE A 32 -4.21 -2.75 -7.19
CA ILE A 32 -4.50 -3.20 -5.83
C ILE A 32 -4.12 -4.67 -5.70
N GLU A 33 -3.24 -4.97 -4.76
CA GLU A 33 -3.01 -6.32 -4.29
C GLU A 33 -3.82 -6.52 -3.01
N LEU A 34 -4.75 -7.48 -3.04
CA LEU A 34 -5.63 -7.80 -1.94
C LEU A 34 -5.39 -9.23 -1.48
N ASP A 35 -4.83 -9.37 -0.28
CA ASP A 35 -4.59 -10.64 0.37
C ASP A 35 -5.70 -10.92 1.38
N LEU A 36 -6.32 -12.09 1.27
CA LEU A 36 -7.44 -12.52 2.08
C LEU A 36 -7.05 -13.80 2.80
N THR A 37 -6.80 -13.72 4.12
CA THR A 37 -6.32 -14.84 4.94
C THR A 37 -7.34 -15.16 6.01
N PRO A 38 -8.14 -16.23 5.87
CA PRO A 38 -9.07 -16.64 6.90
C PRO A 38 -8.33 -17.31 8.06
N GLY A 39 -8.67 -16.92 9.30
CA GLY A 39 -8.31 -17.71 10.46
C GLY A 39 -9.02 -19.06 10.45
N ALA A 40 -8.50 -20.04 11.16
CA ALA A 40 -8.99 -21.42 11.12
C ALA A 40 -10.49 -21.57 11.46
N ASP A 41 -11.00 -20.74 12.38
CA ASP A 41 -12.42 -20.79 12.78
C ASP A 41 -13.36 -20.22 11.71
N VAL A 42 -12.88 -19.22 10.93
CA VAL A 42 -13.63 -18.60 9.83
C VAL A 42 -13.52 -19.42 8.55
N ALA A 43 -12.41 -20.12 8.36
CA ALA A 43 -12.07 -20.83 7.12
C ALA A 43 -13.15 -21.82 6.68
N ARG A 44 -13.78 -22.54 7.61
CA ARG A 44 -14.84 -23.50 7.30
C ARG A 44 -16.04 -22.86 6.61
N ARG A 45 -16.45 -21.67 7.08
CA ARG A 45 -17.54 -20.89 6.48
C ARG A 45 -17.16 -20.45 5.08
N LEU A 46 -15.94 -19.92 4.89
CA LEU A 46 -15.47 -19.46 3.60
C LEU A 46 -15.27 -20.57 2.59
N VAL A 47 -14.69 -21.70 2.99
CA VAL A 47 -14.57 -22.88 2.12
C VAL A 47 -15.96 -23.32 1.67
N SER A 48 -16.96 -23.40 2.56
CA SER A 48 -18.33 -23.77 2.18
C SER A 48 -19.02 -22.77 1.27
N GLU A 49 -18.62 -21.51 1.28
CA GLU A 49 -19.10 -20.48 0.37
C GLU A 49 -18.47 -20.60 -1.02
N ILE A 50 -17.17 -20.97 -1.09
CA ILE A 50 -16.41 -21.06 -2.33
C ILE A 50 -16.67 -22.43 -3.00
N ASP A 51 -16.38 -23.53 -2.29
CA ASP A 51 -16.56 -24.92 -2.73
C ASP A 51 -18.06 -25.29 -2.65
N ARG A 52 -18.80 -24.90 -3.69
CA ARG A 52 -20.26 -25.08 -3.73
C ARG A 52 -20.67 -26.51 -4.03
N ASN A 53 -19.87 -27.22 -4.82
CA ASN A 53 -20.11 -28.62 -5.16
C ASN A 53 -19.61 -29.57 -4.07
N ARG A 54 -18.80 -29.08 -3.10
CA ARG A 54 -18.25 -29.82 -1.95
C ARG A 54 -17.37 -30.98 -2.34
N ASP A 55 -16.61 -30.84 -3.43
CA ASP A 55 -15.66 -31.86 -3.87
C ASP A 55 -14.27 -31.72 -3.23
N GLY A 56 -14.06 -30.68 -2.42
CA GLY A 56 -12.79 -30.38 -1.74
C GLY A 56 -11.75 -29.72 -2.64
N VAL A 57 -12.14 -29.28 -3.84
CA VAL A 57 -11.28 -28.60 -4.80
C VAL A 57 -11.90 -27.29 -5.23
N LEU A 58 -11.16 -26.19 -5.09
CA LEU A 58 -11.66 -24.88 -5.52
C LEU A 58 -11.55 -24.77 -7.05
N GLY A 59 -12.63 -25.10 -7.73
CA GLY A 59 -12.72 -25.07 -9.19
C GLY A 59 -12.66 -23.65 -9.76
N ARG A 60 -12.33 -23.53 -11.06
CA ARG A 60 -12.22 -22.22 -11.72
C ARG A 60 -13.49 -21.39 -11.67
N ASP A 61 -14.67 -22.01 -11.81
CA ASP A 61 -15.93 -21.27 -11.80
C ASP A 61 -16.30 -20.80 -10.37
N GLU A 62 -15.93 -21.58 -9.37
CA GLU A 62 -16.12 -21.26 -7.95
C GLU A 62 -15.23 -20.11 -7.52
N THR A 63 -13.92 -20.17 -7.85
CA THR A 63 -12.97 -19.11 -7.54
C THR A 63 -13.31 -17.80 -8.26
N ARG A 64 -13.78 -17.88 -9.52
CA ARG A 64 -14.30 -16.73 -10.27
C ARG A 64 -15.54 -16.13 -9.60
N ALA A 65 -16.48 -16.96 -9.19
CA ALA A 65 -17.71 -16.50 -8.53
C ALA A 65 -17.40 -15.81 -7.19
N TYR A 66 -16.48 -16.38 -6.41
CA TYR A 66 -16.03 -15.77 -5.15
C TYR A 66 -15.32 -14.45 -5.40
N THR A 67 -14.37 -14.39 -6.34
CA THR A 67 -13.70 -13.14 -6.72
C THR A 67 -14.69 -12.05 -7.13
N ALA A 68 -15.74 -12.40 -7.87
CA ALA A 68 -16.80 -11.46 -8.22
C ALA A 68 -17.60 -10.97 -7.01
N ASN A 69 -17.76 -11.82 -5.96
CA ASN A 69 -18.38 -11.41 -4.71
C ASN A 69 -17.50 -10.38 -3.98
N VAL A 70 -16.20 -10.65 -3.86
CA VAL A 70 -15.23 -9.71 -3.27
C VAL A 70 -15.30 -8.36 -3.98
N LEU A 71 -15.30 -8.35 -5.33
CA LEU A 71 -15.33 -7.11 -6.11
C LEU A 71 -16.58 -6.26 -5.90
N ARG A 72 -17.72 -6.85 -5.51
CA ARG A 72 -18.92 -6.06 -5.18
C ARG A 72 -18.78 -5.29 -3.87
N ASP A 73 -17.94 -5.77 -2.99
CA ASP A 73 -17.74 -5.22 -1.66
C ASP A 73 -16.49 -4.29 -1.59
N VAL A 74 -15.72 -4.22 -2.69
CA VAL A 74 -14.53 -3.36 -2.81
C VAL A 74 -14.83 -2.19 -3.74
N GLY A 75 -14.59 -0.97 -3.25
CA GLY A 75 -14.80 0.28 -3.98
C GLY A 75 -13.51 1.07 -4.17
N LEU A 76 -13.41 1.75 -5.31
CA LEU A 76 -12.35 2.69 -5.61
C LEU A 76 -12.94 3.97 -6.23
N GLN A 77 -12.51 5.12 -5.74
CA GLN A 77 -12.84 6.43 -6.31
C GLN A 77 -11.57 7.26 -6.47
N VAL A 78 -11.53 8.10 -7.50
CA VAL A 78 -10.52 9.14 -7.68
C VAL A 78 -11.25 10.44 -7.96
N ASP A 79 -10.98 11.49 -7.16
CA ASP A 79 -11.66 12.78 -7.21
C ASP A 79 -13.18 12.63 -7.21
N ASP A 80 -13.70 11.84 -6.26
CA ASP A 80 -15.13 11.52 -6.06
C ASP A 80 -15.78 10.77 -7.25
N ARG A 81 -14.99 10.31 -8.22
CA ARG A 81 -15.49 9.54 -9.39
C ARG A 81 -15.21 8.06 -9.19
N PRO A 82 -16.23 7.20 -9.19
CA PRO A 82 -16.05 5.75 -9.11
C PRO A 82 -15.18 5.22 -10.26
N GLN A 83 -14.25 4.33 -9.93
CA GLN A 83 -13.39 3.64 -10.88
C GLN A 83 -13.76 2.16 -10.94
N ALA A 84 -13.90 1.63 -12.15
CA ALA A 84 -14.21 0.22 -12.35
C ALA A 84 -12.95 -0.64 -12.11
N LEU A 85 -12.99 -1.50 -11.10
CA LEU A 85 -11.94 -2.48 -10.82
C LEU A 85 -12.11 -3.71 -11.71
N GLY A 86 -11.04 -4.09 -12.40
CA GLY A 86 -10.92 -5.35 -13.13
C GLY A 86 -9.97 -6.30 -12.41
N VAL A 87 -10.22 -7.61 -12.53
CA VAL A 87 -9.33 -8.67 -12.04
C VAL A 87 -8.21 -8.87 -13.05
N ILE A 88 -6.96 -8.74 -12.60
CA ILE A 88 -5.77 -9.04 -13.38
C ILE A 88 -5.35 -10.49 -13.14
N ASP A 89 -5.39 -10.93 -11.88
CA ASP A 89 -5.00 -12.27 -11.46
C ASP A 89 -5.72 -12.66 -10.18
N SER A 90 -5.91 -13.96 -9.98
CA SER A 90 -6.45 -14.51 -8.74
C SER A 90 -5.82 -15.87 -8.45
N GLN A 91 -5.29 -16.02 -7.25
CA GLN A 91 -4.66 -17.27 -6.80
C GLN A 91 -5.34 -17.72 -5.52
N PHE A 92 -5.75 -18.98 -5.50
CA PHE A 92 -6.43 -19.60 -4.38
C PHE A 92 -5.58 -20.73 -3.81
N PRO A 93 -5.43 -20.83 -2.49
CA PRO A 93 -4.76 -21.95 -1.86
C PRO A 93 -5.66 -23.20 -1.91
N GLY A 94 -5.08 -24.36 -1.61
CA GLY A 94 -5.87 -25.57 -1.41
C GLY A 94 -6.77 -25.48 -0.18
N VAL A 95 -7.90 -26.21 -0.20
CA VAL A 95 -8.88 -26.25 0.90
C VAL A 95 -8.23 -26.60 2.23
N ASP A 96 -7.33 -27.60 2.27
CA ASP A 96 -6.65 -28.02 3.50
C ASP A 96 -5.81 -26.90 4.13
N ALA A 97 -5.12 -26.08 3.32
CA ALA A 97 -4.34 -24.94 3.82
C ALA A 97 -5.26 -23.84 4.39
N MET A 98 -6.38 -23.59 3.73
CA MET A 98 -7.38 -22.63 4.24
C MET A 98 -7.93 -23.08 5.59
N LEU A 99 -8.34 -24.36 5.72
CA LEU A 99 -8.92 -24.90 6.94
C LEU A 99 -7.96 -24.87 8.14
N LYS A 100 -6.66 -24.84 7.89
CA LYS A 100 -5.62 -24.67 8.91
C LYS A 100 -5.33 -23.21 9.27
N GLY A 101 -5.91 -22.25 8.53
CA GLY A 101 -5.58 -20.82 8.68
C GLY A 101 -4.21 -20.45 8.07
N GLU A 102 -3.66 -21.30 7.20
CA GLU A 102 -2.34 -21.13 6.56
C GLU A 102 -2.46 -20.64 5.10
N GLY A 103 -3.68 -20.68 4.54
CA GLY A 103 -3.93 -20.36 3.14
C GLY A 103 -4.35 -18.91 2.94
N THR A 104 -3.74 -18.20 2.01
CA THR A 104 -4.11 -16.84 1.59
C THR A 104 -4.63 -16.85 0.16
N ILE A 105 -5.78 -16.21 -0.08
CA ILE A 105 -6.26 -15.88 -1.41
C ILE A 105 -5.59 -14.58 -1.84
N HIS A 106 -4.93 -14.59 -2.99
CA HIS A 106 -4.28 -13.42 -3.56
C HIS A 106 -5.08 -12.92 -4.76
N LEU A 107 -5.56 -11.67 -4.70
CA LEU A 107 -6.24 -11.01 -5.80
C LEU A 107 -5.42 -9.81 -6.26
N ARG A 108 -5.18 -9.72 -7.57
CA ARG A 108 -4.59 -8.53 -8.19
C ARG A 108 -5.67 -7.85 -9.02
N LEU A 109 -5.98 -6.62 -8.64
CA LEU A 109 -7.02 -5.81 -9.25
C LEU A 109 -6.37 -4.57 -9.87
N SER A 110 -6.98 -4.04 -10.93
CA SER A 110 -6.53 -2.78 -11.54
C SER A 110 -7.71 -1.96 -12.02
N ALA A 111 -7.59 -0.65 -11.89
CA ALA A 111 -8.51 0.31 -12.48
C ALA A 111 -7.74 1.29 -13.37
N ARG A 112 -8.23 1.54 -14.59
CA ARG A 112 -7.71 2.61 -15.43
C ARG A 112 -8.28 3.94 -14.96
N VAL A 113 -7.40 4.90 -14.72
CA VAL A 113 -7.74 6.26 -14.35
C VAL A 113 -7.24 7.17 -15.45
N SER A 114 -8.15 7.73 -16.25
CA SER A 114 -7.79 8.56 -17.39
C SER A 114 -8.25 10.01 -17.22
N GLY A 115 -7.50 10.93 -17.84
CA GLY A 115 -7.87 12.34 -17.89
C GLY A 115 -7.54 13.14 -16.63
N LEU A 116 -6.70 12.63 -15.74
CA LEU A 116 -6.20 13.43 -14.62
C LEU A 116 -5.19 14.46 -15.12
N ALA A 117 -5.37 15.70 -14.72
CA ALA A 117 -4.39 16.76 -14.92
C ALA A 117 -3.24 16.61 -13.92
N ALA A 118 -2.12 17.30 -14.13
CA ALA A 118 -1.13 17.46 -13.06
C ALA A 118 -1.70 18.33 -11.93
N GLY A 119 -1.42 17.97 -10.69
CA GLY A 119 -1.93 18.64 -9.50
C GLY A 119 -2.31 17.68 -8.39
N ASP A 120 -3.06 18.19 -7.43
CA ASP A 120 -3.53 17.46 -6.26
C ASP A 120 -4.73 16.58 -6.61
N HIS A 121 -4.72 15.36 -6.12
CA HIS A 121 -5.76 14.37 -6.31
C HIS A 121 -6.05 13.63 -5.03
N ARG A 122 -7.26 13.05 -4.96
CA ARG A 122 -7.68 12.22 -3.83
C ARG A 122 -8.16 10.86 -4.33
N LEU A 123 -7.62 9.80 -3.73
CA LEU A 123 -8.09 8.44 -3.91
C LEU A 123 -8.81 7.98 -2.64
N LEU A 124 -9.96 7.34 -2.82
CA LEU A 124 -10.70 6.66 -1.76
C LEU A 124 -10.82 5.19 -2.10
N PHE A 125 -10.28 4.34 -1.24
CA PHE A 125 -10.45 2.88 -1.27
C PHE A 125 -11.38 2.45 -0.15
N LEU A 126 -12.29 1.53 -0.45
CA LEU A 126 -13.19 0.90 0.52
C LEU A 126 -13.13 -0.62 0.36
N ASN A 127 -13.05 -1.35 1.48
CA ASN A 127 -13.28 -2.78 1.53
C ASN A 127 -14.31 -3.11 2.61
N ALA A 128 -15.46 -3.62 2.21
CA ALA A 128 -16.55 -4.00 3.10
C ALA A 128 -16.83 -5.52 3.07
N HIS A 129 -15.96 -6.32 2.45
CA HIS A 129 -16.15 -7.75 2.27
C HIS A 129 -16.12 -8.47 3.63
N HIS A 130 -17.15 -9.24 3.94
CA HIS A 130 -17.32 -9.96 5.24
C HIS A 130 -17.06 -9.09 6.46
N ALA A 131 -17.70 -7.91 6.53
CA ALA A 131 -17.48 -6.92 7.59
C ALA A 131 -17.79 -7.42 9.02
N ASP A 132 -18.52 -8.51 9.13
CA ASP A 132 -18.91 -9.15 10.41
C ASP A 132 -17.77 -9.94 11.07
N VAL A 133 -16.76 -10.38 10.29
CA VAL A 133 -15.66 -11.23 10.78
C VAL A 133 -14.28 -10.75 10.33
N SER A 134 -14.19 -9.61 9.63
CA SER A 134 -12.94 -9.18 9.03
C SER A 134 -12.16 -8.19 9.88
N ALA A 135 -10.84 -8.37 9.88
CA ALA A 135 -9.85 -7.35 10.22
C ALA A 135 -9.22 -6.82 8.94
N TYR A 136 -9.18 -5.48 8.78
CA TYR A 136 -8.70 -4.84 7.57
C TYR A 136 -7.38 -4.12 7.78
N LEU A 137 -6.53 -4.19 6.78
CA LEU A 137 -5.31 -3.38 6.66
C LEU A 137 -5.27 -2.80 5.25
N ALA A 138 -5.09 -1.50 5.13
CA ALA A 138 -4.94 -0.86 3.83
C ALA A 138 -3.80 0.15 3.85
N ASN A 139 -2.90 0.08 2.86
CA ASN A 139 -1.75 0.97 2.74
C ASN A 139 -1.52 1.35 1.29
N ALA A 140 -1.12 2.61 1.04
CA ALA A 140 -0.54 3.00 -0.22
C ALA A 140 0.92 2.51 -0.28
N LEU A 141 1.30 1.96 -1.43
CA LEU A 141 2.70 1.68 -1.75
C LEU A 141 3.43 2.98 -2.07
N VAL A 142 4.74 3.00 -1.83
CA VAL A 142 5.58 4.09 -2.31
C VAL A 142 5.63 4.00 -3.84
N PRO A 143 5.24 5.08 -4.58
CA PRO A 143 5.26 5.04 -6.02
C PRO A 143 6.69 4.82 -6.56
N GLU A 144 6.85 3.93 -7.53
CA GLU A 144 8.15 3.67 -8.15
C GLU A 144 8.61 4.82 -9.06
N GLY A 145 7.66 5.60 -9.58
CA GLY A 145 7.90 6.69 -10.52
C GLY A 145 7.87 8.07 -9.88
N ALA A 146 8.70 9.00 -10.39
CA ALA A 146 8.74 10.39 -9.93
C ALA A 146 7.47 11.21 -10.26
N ARG A 147 6.49 10.62 -10.96
CA ARG A 147 5.26 11.33 -11.39
C ARG A 147 4.17 11.34 -10.34
N VAL A 148 4.18 10.41 -9.41
CA VAL A 148 3.19 10.33 -8.33
C VAL A 148 3.92 10.50 -7.01
N GLU A 149 3.37 11.34 -6.13
CA GLU A 149 3.87 11.55 -4.78
C GLU A 149 2.70 11.43 -3.79
N VAL A 150 2.74 10.44 -2.93
CA VAL A 150 1.73 10.27 -1.86
C VAL A 150 2.03 11.27 -0.75
N ILE A 151 1.06 12.12 -0.43
CA ILE A 151 1.19 13.19 0.57
C ILE A 151 0.69 12.72 1.93
N THR A 152 -0.53 12.20 1.99
CA THR A 152 -1.14 11.71 3.24
C THR A 152 -1.93 10.44 3.03
N GLN A 153 -2.10 9.69 4.13
CA GLN A 153 -2.98 8.53 4.20
C GLN A 153 -3.83 8.63 5.46
N ARG A 154 -5.15 8.55 5.32
CA ARG A 154 -6.10 8.57 6.43
C ARG A 154 -6.99 7.33 6.38
N ARG A 155 -7.25 6.72 7.54
CA ARG A 155 -8.05 5.50 7.68
C ARG A 155 -9.24 5.76 8.60
N ASP A 156 -10.34 5.10 8.32
CA ASP A 156 -11.44 5.02 9.29
C ASP A 156 -11.05 4.12 10.50
N PRO A 157 -11.73 4.21 11.64
CA PRO A 157 -11.40 3.41 12.82
C PRO A 157 -11.42 1.89 12.58
N ALA A 158 -12.26 1.41 11.67
CA ALA A 158 -12.35 0.00 11.30
C ALA A 158 -11.33 -0.41 10.22
N GLN A 159 -10.49 0.54 9.74
CA GLN A 159 -9.52 0.37 8.66
C GLN A 159 -10.08 -0.19 7.34
N ARG A 160 -11.41 -0.12 7.16
CA ARG A 160 -12.09 -0.51 5.92
C ARG A 160 -11.91 0.50 4.81
N GLN A 161 -11.73 1.78 5.19
CA GLN A 161 -11.59 2.89 4.27
C GLN A 161 -10.18 3.47 4.39
N LEU A 162 -9.54 3.65 3.25
CA LEU A 162 -8.27 4.38 3.12
C LEU A 162 -8.45 5.53 2.15
N GLU A 163 -8.23 6.74 2.64
CA GLU A 163 -8.16 7.96 1.84
C GLU A 163 -6.69 8.34 1.64
N ILE A 164 -6.30 8.61 0.40
CA ILE A 164 -4.94 8.94 0.00
C ILE A 164 -4.98 10.28 -0.75
N ASP A 165 -4.32 11.31 -0.21
CA ASP A 165 -4.02 12.51 -0.99
C ASP A 165 -2.67 12.31 -1.69
N TYR A 166 -2.62 12.60 -2.98
CA TYR A 166 -1.40 12.47 -3.78
C TYR A 166 -1.30 13.58 -4.83
N VAL A 167 -0.08 13.83 -5.27
CA VAL A 167 0.21 14.80 -6.35
C VAL A 167 0.62 14.05 -7.60
N LEU A 168 -0.01 14.40 -8.73
CA LEU A 168 0.40 13.97 -10.05
C LEU A 168 1.26 15.06 -10.70
N ARG A 169 2.53 14.75 -10.98
CA ARG A 169 3.48 15.66 -11.61
C ARG A 169 3.40 15.57 -13.14
N ASN A 170 3.68 16.69 -13.82
CA ASN A 170 3.77 16.71 -15.27
C ASN A 170 4.89 15.79 -15.78
N ALA A 171 4.71 15.22 -16.97
CA ALA A 171 5.75 14.42 -17.62
C ALA A 171 7.02 15.25 -17.92
N ALA A 172 6.87 16.56 -18.12
CA ALA A 172 7.97 17.48 -18.40
C ALA A 172 8.85 17.78 -17.17
N ASP A 173 8.33 17.64 -15.94
CA ASP A 173 9.07 17.92 -14.71
C ASP A 173 10.18 16.91 -14.41
N ARG A 174 10.27 15.81 -15.17
CA ARG A 174 11.39 14.84 -15.10
C ARG A 174 12.74 15.42 -15.48
N ALA A 175 12.78 16.55 -16.19
CA ALA A 175 14.02 17.11 -16.74
C ALA A 175 14.74 18.06 -15.78
N ARG A 176 14.19 18.37 -14.60
CA ARG A 176 14.91 19.15 -13.59
C ARG A 176 15.57 18.20 -12.59
N PRO A 177 16.89 17.97 -12.71
CA PRO A 177 17.62 17.38 -11.59
C PRO A 177 17.37 18.27 -10.37
N PRO A 178 17.29 17.71 -9.14
CA PRO A 178 17.23 18.52 -7.94
C PRO A 178 18.37 19.52 -8.03
N LEU A 179 18.07 20.83 -7.91
CA LEU A 179 19.08 21.87 -7.85
C LEU A 179 20.00 21.43 -6.71
N ALA A 180 21.21 20.99 -7.09
CA ALA A 180 22.25 20.69 -6.10
C ALA A 180 22.30 21.92 -5.19
N PRO A 181 22.31 21.74 -3.84
CA PRO A 181 22.43 22.88 -2.95
C PRO A 181 23.68 23.63 -3.39
N THR A 182 23.45 24.81 -3.92
CA THR A 182 24.54 25.71 -4.37
C THR A 182 25.35 25.96 -3.12
N ILE A 183 26.58 25.42 -3.08
CA ILE A 183 27.52 25.62 -1.98
C ILE A 183 27.99 27.08 -2.05
N ILE A 184 27.11 28.00 -1.65
CA ILE A 184 27.45 29.42 -1.46
C ILE A 184 28.25 29.62 -0.15
N GLY A 185 28.35 28.58 0.69
CA GLY A 185 29.05 28.62 1.98
C GLY A 185 30.56 28.40 1.96
N ALA A 186 31.14 27.83 0.89
CA ALA A 186 32.57 27.45 0.89
C ALA A 186 33.52 28.60 0.60
N ILE A 187 33.10 29.68 -0.05
CA ILE A 187 33.97 30.79 -0.38
C ILE A 187 34.20 31.75 0.80
N ALA A 188 33.23 31.87 1.71
CA ALA A 188 33.36 32.72 2.90
C ALA A 188 34.35 32.18 3.95
N LEU A 189 34.54 30.85 4.01
CA LEU A 189 35.44 30.21 4.97
C LEU A 189 36.92 30.33 4.58
N LEU A 190 37.23 30.33 3.27
CA LEU A 190 38.59 30.50 2.77
C LEU A 190 39.06 31.94 2.84
N ALA A 191 38.19 32.94 2.70
CA ALA A 191 38.52 34.34 2.87
C ALA A 191 38.77 34.71 4.36
N GLY A 192 38.09 34.05 5.28
CA GLY A 192 38.27 34.22 6.74
C GLY A 192 39.60 33.68 7.25
N LEU A 193 40.05 32.55 6.72
CA LEU A 193 41.34 31.93 7.09
C LEU A 193 42.55 32.73 6.54
N ALA A 194 42.43 33.31 5.34
CA ALA A 194 43.47 34.17 4.78
C ALA A 194 43.61 35.52 5.50
N TRP A 195 42.50 36.03 6.08
CA TRP A 195 42.53 37.25 6.86
C TRP A 195 43.11 37.05 8.29
N MET A 196 42.91 35.89 8.87
CA MET A 196 43.48 35.57 10.18
C MET A 196 44.98 35.31 10.13
N SER A 197 45.51 34.65 9.06
CA SER A 197 46.95 34.41 8.91
C SER A 197 47.74 35.70 8.65
N LYS A 198 47.11 36.72 8.06
CA LYS A 198 47.76 38.03 7.82
C LYS A 198 47.85 38.88 9.06
N ARG A 199 47.08 38.63 10.14
CA ARG A 199 47.18 39.34 11.42
C ARG A 199 48.26 38.80 12.36
N GLU A 200 48.67 37.55 12.23
CA GLU A 200 49.70 37.00 13.07
C GLU A 200 51.14 37.43 12.63
N THR A 201 51.34 37.64 11.32
CA THR A 201 52.63 38.11 10.82
C THR A 201 52.95 39.57 11.10
N SER A 202 51.97 40.41 11.48
CA SER A 202 52.20 41.83 11.86
C SER A 202 52.43 42.04 13.33
N ARG A 203 52.39 41.03 14.22
CA ARG A 203 52.62 41.09 15.67
C ARG A 203 53.96 40.61 16.10
N SER A 204 54.82 40.06 15.19
CA SER A 204 56.14 39.55 15.44
C SER A 204 57.29 40.46 15.03
N ALA A 205 56.99 41.72 14.61
CA ALA A 205 58.00 42.73 14.27
C ALA A 205 57.67 44.02 15.05
N GLY A 206 58.06 44.02 16.36
CA GLY A 206 58.00 45.16 17.24
C GLY A 206 58.65 44.85 18.55
#